data_ef910c000e80b6c7d66c159947133c9f
#
_entry.id   ef910c000e80b6c7d66c159947133c9f
#
_cell.length_a   1.000
_cell.length_b   1.000
_cell.length_c   1.000
_cell.angle_alpha   90.00
_cell.angle_beta   90.00
_cell.angle_gamma   90.00
#
_symmetry.space_group_name_H-M   'P 1'
#
loop_
_entity.id
_entity.type
_entity.pdbx_description
1 polymer ?
#
loop_
_entity_poly.entity_id
_entity_poly.type
_entity_poly.pdbx_seq_one_letter_code
_entity_poly.pdbx_strand_id
1 'polypeptide(L)'
;DVKELITEYQMPERYRSLRKERVKIIRTLDLLIIDEISMVRADLLDAVDMTLRKYRHNDKPFGGVQLLMIGDAQQLSPVVKDSERQYMSQVHQSPYFFHSKALSRLQYVTIELQKVHRQKDAEFLDILNAVREDRMTAQLLRKINERVGVPPVRQEDGTEPIRLTTHNVRADEVNSRKLAELPDAPSLFTAQIEGDFPEHSYPADEVLELK
;
A
#
# COMPACT_ATOMS: atom_id res chain seq x y z
N ASP A 1 -3.50 8.97 14.95
CA ASP A 1 -4.27 7.78 15.29
C ASP A 1 -5.53 7.73 14.41
N VAL A 2 -5.73 6.65 13.64
CA VAL A 2 -6.84 6.54 12.67
C VAL A 2 -8.20 6.64 13.38
N LYS A 3 -8.28 6.23 14.63
CA LYS A 3 -9.50 6.37 15.45
C LYS A 3 -9.99 7.81 15.58
N GLU A 4 -9.07 8.78 15.57
CA GLU A 4 -9.38 10.19 15.70
C GLU A 4 -9.77 10.84 14.36
N LEU A 5 -9.44 10.19 13.22
CA LEU A 5 -9.78 10.68 11.89
C LEU A 5 -11.24 10.37 11.47
N ILE A 6 -11.86 9.39 12.10
CA ILE A 6 -13.13 8.80 11.62
C ILE A 6 -14.37 9.34 12.35
N THR A 7 -14.21 9.94 13.50
CA THR A 7 -15.34 10.64 14.13
C THR A 7 -15.51 12.01 13.47
N GLU A 8 -16.64 12.21 12.82
CA GLU A 8 -17.02 13.44 12.09
C GLU A 8 -16.84 14.76 12.89
N TYR A 9 -16.51 14.67 14.19
CA TYR A 9 -16.47 15.77 15.12
C TYR A 9 -15.17 15.97 15.92
N GLN A 10 -14.18 15.06 15.85
CA GLN A 10 -12.99 15.15 16.71
C GLN A 10 -11.68 14.90 15.95
N MET A 11 -11.39 15.70 14.93
CA MET A 11 -10.01 15.79 14.47
C MET A 11 -9.18 16.50 15.57
N PRO A 12 -8.06 15.91 16.04
CA PRO A 12 -7.12 16.59 16.91
C PRO A 12 -6.74 17.95 16.34
N GLU A 13 -6.51 18.94 17.22
CA GLU A 13 -6.19 20.32 16.77
C GLU A 13 -5.03 20.38 15.77
N ARG A 14 -4.02 19.53 15.93
CA ARG A 14 -2.87 19.42 15.00
C ARG A 14 -3.25 19.06 13.56
N TYR A 15 -4.42 18.45 13.32
CA TYR A 15 -4.94 18.11 11.99
C TYR A 15 -6.05 19.05 11.52
N ARG A 16 -6.44 20.03 12.35
CA ARG A 16 -7.55 20.94 12.04
C ARG A 16 -7.25 21.95 10.94
N SER A 17 -5.98 22.21 10.67
CA SER A 17 -5.62 23.14 9.59
C SER A 17 -4.45 22.60 8.76
N LEU A 18 -4.70 22.35 7.50
CA LEU A 18 -3.64 22.15 6.52
C LEU A 18 -2.96 23.49 6.22
N ARG A 19 -1.66 23.45 5.88
CA ARG A 19 -0.94 24.62 5.38
C ARG A 19 -1.64 25.19 4.15
N LYS A 20 -1.59 26.49 3.97
CA LYS A 20 -2.29 27.20 2.89
C LYS A 20 -1.98 26.62 1.49
N GLU A 21 -0.73 26.23 1.27
CA GLU A 21 -0.28 25.64 0.00
C GLU A 21 -1.00 24.32 -0.30
N ARG A 22 -1.14 23.44 0.72
CA ARG A 22 -1.87 22.16 0.58
C ARG A 22 -3.36 22.39 0.32
N VAL A 23 -3.96 23.33 1.02
CA VAL A 23 -5.37 23.73 0.79
C VAL A 23 -5.56 24.24 -0.62
N LYS A 24 -4.61 25.03 -1.15
CA LYS A 24 -4.66 25.50 -2.54
C LYS A 24 -4.66 24.34 -3.52
N ILE A 25 -3.77 23.34 -3.33
CA ILE A 25 -3.74 22.15 -4.17
C ILE A 25 -5.08 21.40 -4.11
N ILE A 26 -5.61 21.13 -2.91
CA ILE A 26 -6.89 20.44 -2.74
C ILE A 26 -8.03 21.16 -3.49
N ARG A 27 -8.05 22.48 -3.48
CA ARG A 27 -9.08 23.28 -4.14
C ARG A 27 -9.01 23.26 -5.67
N THR A 28 -7.83 23.01 -6.22
CA THR A 28 -7.60 22.97 -7.67
C THR A 28 -7.61 21.56 -8.25
N LEU A 29 -7.83 20.52 -7.42
CA LEU A 29 -7.91 19.14 -7.89
C LEU A 29 -9.16 18.93 -8.75
N ASP A 30 -8.97 18.44 -9.98
CA ASP A 30 -10.05 17.93 -10.83
C ASP A 30 -10.15 16.42 -10.81
N LEU A 31 -8.99 15.75 -10.65
CA LEU A 31 -8.87 14.29 -10.63
C LEU A 31 -7.99 13.85 -9.46
N LEU A 32 -8.46 12.86 -8.70
CA LEU A 32 -7.67 12.12 -7.71
C LEU A 32 -7.46 10.70 -8.22
N ILE A 33 -6.21 10.31 -8.39
CA ILE A 33 -5.85 8.94 -8.75
C ILE A 33 -5.32 8.25 -7.49
N ILE A 34 -5.90 7.09 -7.17
CA ILE A 34 -5.43 6.23 -6.08
C ILE A 34 -4.98 4.92 -6.72
N ASP A 35 -3.67 4.72 -6.75
CA ASP A 35 -3.07 3.47 -7.18
C ASP A 35 -3.01 2.47 -6.02
N GLU A 36 -2.95 1.16 -6.32
CA GLU A 36 -2.98 0.08 -5.33
C GLU A 36 -4.14 0.21 -4.33
N ILE A 37 -5.32 0.53 -4.82
CA ILE A 37 -6.53 0.76 -4.00
C ILE A 37 -6.87 -0.44 -3.11
N SER A 38 -6.48 -1.65 -3.49
CA SER A 38 -6.68 -2.87 -2.70
C SER A 38 -6.07 -2.79 -1.30
N MET A 39 -4.97 -2.05 -1.14
CA MET A 39 -4.28 -1.85 0.12
C MET A 39 -4.83 -0.68 0.95
N VAL A 40 -5.74 0.11 0.38
CA VAL A 40 -6.34 1.27 1.05
C VAL A 40 -7.51 0.81 1.91
N ARG A 41 -7.47 1.17 3.19
CA ARG A 41 -8.54 0.87 4.15
C ARG A 41 -9.77 1.71 3.87
N ALA A 42 -10.95 1.15 4.16
CA ALA A 42 -12.24 1.83 4.01
C ALA A 42 -12.30 3.16 4.79
N ASP A 43 -11.79 3.16 6.03
CA ASP A 43 -11.77 4.34 6.89
C ASP A 43 -10.82 5.44 6.37
N LEU A 44 -9.69 5.05 5.77
CA LEU A 44 -8.77 5.99 5.13
C LEU A 44 -9.42 6.65 3.92
N LEU A 45 -10.16 5.89 3.12
CA LEU A 45 -10.88 6.44 1.97
C LEU A 45 -12.00 7.39 2.41
N ASP A 46 -12.70 7.09 3.51
CA ASP A 46 -13.67 8.00 4.12
C ASP A 46 -13.02 9.28 4.65
N ALA A 47 -11.82 9.19 5.23
CA ALA A 47 -11.06 10.36 5.68
C ALA A 47 -10.61 11.25 4.51
N VAL A 48 -10.27 10.65 3.37
CA VAL A 48 -9.97 11.38 2.11
C VAL A 48 -11.21 12.14 1.64
N ASP A 49 -12.38 11.47 1.59
CA ASP A 49 -13.66 12.11 1.24
C ASP A 49 -13.96 13.31 2.14
N MET A 50 -13.90 13.10 3.45
CA MET A 50 -14.19 14.14 4.44
C MET A 50 -13.21 15.33 4.28
N THR A 51 -11.94 15.08 4.05
CA THR A 51 -10.92 16.11 3.85
C THR A 51 -11.22 16.92 2.59
N LEU A 52 -11.51 16.27 1.47
CA LEU A 52 -11.82 16.93 0.21
C LEU A 52 -13.09 17.78 0.34
N ARG A 53 -14.17 17.24 0.91
CA ARG A 53 -15.42 18.00 1.13
C ARG A 53 -15.18 19.24 1.99
N LYS A 54 -14.45 19.08 3.11
CA LYS A 54 -14.14 20.18 4.04
C LYS A 54 -13.40 21.33 3.36
N TYR A 55 -12.27 21.03 2.71
CA TYR A 55 -11.41 22.10 2.17
C TYR A 55 -11.85 22.67 0.83
N ARG A 56 -12.69 21.95 0.10
CA ARG A 56 -13.32 22.43 -1.13
C ARG A 56 -14.67 23.14 -0.88
N HIS A 57 -15.18 23.08 0.35
CA HIS A 57 -16.52 23.57 0.71
C HIS A 57 -17.60 23.00 -0.21
N ASN A 58 -17.55 21.70 -0.46
CA ASN A 58 -18.45 21.02 -1.37
C ASN A 58 -18.87 19.66 -0.76
N ASP A 59 -20.16 19.50 -0.48
CA ASP A 59 -20.72 18.32 0.18
C ASP A 59 -20.90 17.10 -0.74
N LYS A 60 -20.65 17.25 -2.04
CA LYS A 60 -20.63 16.10 -2.94
C LYS A 60 -19.55 15.11 -2.52
N PRO A 61 -19.73 13.81 -2.74
CA PRO A 61 -18.67 12.82 -2.47
C PRO A 61 -17.34 13.26 -3.06
N PHE A 62 -16.27 13.09 -2.28
CA PHE A 62 -14.91 13.53 -2.57
C PHE A 62 -14.80 15.03 -2.94
N GLY A 63 -15.67 15.87 -2.39
CA GLY A 63 -15.68 17.31 -2.70
C GLY A 63 -15.93 17.62 -4.18
N GLY A 64 -16.59 16.72 -4.91
CA GLY A 64 -16.83 16.82 -6.34
C GLY A 64 -15.61 16.59 -7.23
N VAL A 65 -14.52 16.06 -6.69
CA VAL A 65 -13.32 15.62 -7.44
C VAL A 65 -13.64 14.31 -8.14
N GLN A 66 -13.21 14.17 -9.38
CA GLN A 66 -13.28 12.89 -10.09
C GLN A 66 -12.31 11.91 -9.43
N LEU A 67 -12.78 10.68 -9.17
CA LEU A 67 -11.97 9.63 -8.55
C LEU A 67 -11.63 8.55 -9.58
N LEU A 68 -10.34 8.22 -9.70
CA LEU A 68 -9.84 7.06 -10.43
C LEU A 68 -9.11 6.14 -9.45
N MET A 69 -9.65 4.95 -9.24
CA MET A 69 -9.07 3.91 -8.39
C MET A 69 -8.48 2.82 -9.27
N ILE A 70 -7.22 2.46 -9.05
CA ILE A 70 -6.50 1.43 -9.80
C ILE A 70 -6.00 0.40 -8.79
N GLY A 71 -6.15 -0.88 -9.09
CA GLY A 71 -5.64 -1.94 -8.23
C GLY A 71 -6.25 -3.31 -8.53
N ASP A 72 -5.88 -4.27 -7.72
CA ASP A 72 -6.36 -5.65 -7.82
C ASP A 72 -6.82 -6.13 -6.43
N ALA A 73 -8.13 -6.26 -6.24
CA ALA A 73 -8.72 -6.66 -4.96
C ALA A 73 -8.35 -8.09 -4.50
N GLN A 74 -7.76 -8.89 -5.39
CA GLN A 74 -7.29 -10.25 -5.08
C GLN A 74 -5.80 -10.28 -4.70
N GLN A 75 -5.08 -9.14 -4.78
CA GLN A 75 -3.71 -9.01 -4.30
C GLN A 75 -3.69 -8.67 -2.79
N LEU A 76 -2.71 -7.88 -2.35
CA LEU A 76 -2.55 -7.57 -0.93
C LEU A 76 -3.76 -6.83 -0.37
N SER A 77 -4.27 -7.34 0.75
CA SER A 77 -5.36 -6.73 1.49
C SER A 77 -4.88 -5.56 2.37
N PRO A 78 -5.79 -4.67 2.80
CA PRO A 78 -5.46 -3.63 3.76
C PRO A 78 -4.95 -4.21 5.09
N VAL A 79 -3.90 -3.62 5.65
CA VAL A 79 -3.38 -4.01 6.95
C VAL A 79 -4.16 -3.34 8.07
N VAL A 80 -4.70 -4.15 8.99
CA VAL A 80 -5.39 -3.67 10.19
C VAL A 80 -4.65 -4.21 11.40
N LYS A 81 -4.15 -3.33 12.27
CA LYS A 81 -3.51 -3.70 13.54
C LYS A 81 -4.54 -4.38 14.46
N ASP A 82 -4.09 -5.33 15.27
CA ASP A 82 -4.98 -6.06 16.19
C ASP A 82 -5.75 -5.12 17.13
N SER A 83 -5.10 -4.05 17.59
CA SER A 83 -5.72 -3.01 18.43
C SER A 83 -6.85 -2.23 17.72
N GLU A 84 -6.91 -2.24 16.40
CA GLU A 84 -7.87 -1.51 15.57
C GLU A 84 -8.99 -2.40 15.03
N ARG A 85 -8.84 -3.74 15.08
CA ARG A 85 -9.80 -4.68 14.49
C ARG A 85 -11.21 -4.52 15.04
N GLN A 86 -11.33 -4.42 16.36
CA GLN A 86 -12.63 -4.25 17.02
C GLN A 86 -13.32 -2.96 16.57
N TYR A 87 -12.58 -1.86 16.51
CA TYR A 87 -13.11 -0.59 16.05
C TYR A 87 -13.51 -0.66 14.56
N MET A 88 -12.65 -1.20 13.71
CA MET A 88 -12.93 -1.35 12.27
C MET A 88 -14.23 -2.13 12.03
N SER A 89 -14.44 -3.25 12.73
CA SER A 89 -15.64 -4.09 12.59
C SER A 89 -16.92 -3.42 13.07
N GLN A 90 -16.83 -2.41 13.96
CA GLN A 90 -18.00 -1.63 14.40
C GLN A 90 -18.41 -0.55 13.41
N VAL A 91 -17.47 -0.06 12.59
CA VAL A 91 -17.67 1.10 11.72
C VAL A 91 -17.89 0.70 10.26
N HIS A 92 -17.20 -0.36 9.82
CA HIS A 92 -17.22 -0.86 8.45
C HIS A 92 -17.48 -2.36 8.42
N GLN A 93 -18.13 -2.84 7.38
CA GLN A 93 -18.39 -4.26 7.16
C GLN A 93 -17.09 -5.06 6.98
N SER A 94 -16.07 -4.44 6.38
CA SER A 94 -14.72 -4.97 6.25
C SER A 94 -13.71 -3.83 6.06
N PRO A 95 -12.40 -4.09 6.18
CA PRO A 95 -11.38 -3.07 5.96
C PRO A 95 -11.19 -2.66 4.49
N TYR A 96 -11.74 -3.39 3.54
CA TYR A 96 -11.55 -3.12 2.13
C TYR A 96 -12.20 -1.81 1.69
N PHE A 97 -11.56 -1.11 0.77
CA PHE A 97 -11.98 0.20 0.23
C PHE A 97 -13.43 0.24 -0.25
N PHE A 98 -13.93 -0.86 -0.82
CA PHE A 98 -15.30 -0.93 -1.33
C PHE A 98 -16.40 -0.96 -0.24
N HIS A 99 -16.01 -1.08 1.04
CA HIS A 99 -16.89 -0.87 2.19
C HIS A 99 -16.76 0.54 2.80
N SER A 100 -16.09 1.47 2.11
CA SER A 100 -16.09 2.89 2.47
C SER A 100 -17.51 3.46 2.36
N LYS A 101 -17.91 4.25 3.37
CA LYS A 101 -19.19 4.96 3.39
C LYS A 101 -19.26 6.05 2.31
N ALA A 102 -18.13 6.65 2.00
CA ALA A 102 -18.02 7.66 0.95
C ALA A 102 -18.28 7.03 -0.43
N LEU A 103 -17.67 5.86 -0.68
CA LEU A 103 -17.80 5.16 -1.95
C LEU A 103 -19.23 4.66 -2.18
N SER A 104 -19.94 4.25 -1.12
CA SER A 104 -21.35 3.83 -1.21
C SER A 104 -22.32 4.93 -1.68
N ARG A 105 -21.89 6.20 -1.63
CA ARG A 105 -22.66 7.36 -2.10
C ARG A 105 -22.35 7.73 -3.56
N LEU A 106 -21.39 7.02 -4.19
CA LEU A 106 -21.00 7.26 -5.58
C LEU A 106 -21.59 6.21 -6.51
N GLN A 107 -21.96 6.66 -7.69
CA GLN A 107 -22.09 5.78 -8.85
C GLN A 107 -20.75 5.76 -9.58
N TYR A 108 -20.16 4.59 -9.70
CA TYR A 108 -18.89 4.39 -10.39
C TYR A 108 -18.97 3.22 -11.35
N VAL A 109 -18.10 3.23 -12.34
CA VAL A 109 -17.99 2.17 -13.35
C VAL A 109 -16.72 1.38 -13.03
N THR A 110 -16.84 0.06 -12.99
CA THR A 110 -15.69 -0.83 -12.88
C THR A 110 -15.29 -1.32 -14.26
N ILE A 111 -14.00 -1.17 -14.58
CA ILE A 111 -13.40 -1.66 -15.82
C ILE A 111 -12.37 -2.70 -15.45
N GLU A 112 -12.58 -3.94 -15.89
CA GLU A 112 -11.63 -5.03 -15.70
C GLU A 112 -10.66 -5.09 -16.89
N LEU A 113 -9.36 -4.98 -16.60
CA LEU A 113 -8.31 -5.14 -17.61
C LEU A 113 -8.05 -6.62 -17.86
N GLN A 114 -8.26 -7.06 -19.10
CA GLN A 114 -8.20 -8.48 -19.47
C GLN A 114 -6.84 -8.89 -20.02
N LYS A 115 -6.10 -7.96 -20.64
CA LYS A 115 -4.86 -8.29 -21.32
C LYS A 115 -3.64 -8.09 -20.42
N VAL A 116 -2.87 -9.16 -20.23
CA VAL A 116 -1.60 -9.11 -19.49
C VAL A 116 -0.47 -8.76 -20.45
N HIS A 117 0.28 -7.68 -20.12
CA HIS A 117 1.43 -7.22 -20.91
C HIS A 117 2.78 -7.49 -20.23
N ARG A 118 2.79 -7.63 -18.91
CA ARG A 118 4.01 -7.77 -18.08
C ARG A 118 4.67 -9.15 -18.30
N GLN A 119 3.86 -10.21 -18.37
CA GLN A 119 4.33 -11.57 -18.48
C GLN A 119 4.00 -12.13 -19.87
N LYS A 120 4.99 -12.80 -20.50
CA LYS A 120 4.85 -13.40 -21.84
C LYS A 120 4.83 -14.93 -21.81
N ASP A 121 5.27 -15.56 -20.72
CA ASP A 121 5.24 -17.00 -20.54
C ASP A 121 3.80 -17.45 -20.27
N ALA A 122 3.18 -18.11 -21.27
CA ALA A 122 1.78 -18.52 -21.22
C ALA A 122 1.51 -19.55 -20.11
N GLU A 123 2.48 -20.43 -19.84
CA GLU A 123 2.35 -21.44 -18.81
C GLU A 123 2.42 -20.83 -17.40
N PHE A 124 3.34 -19.89 -17.19
CA PHE A 124 3.42 -19.16 -15.93
C PHE A 124 2.18 -18.29 -15.72
N LEU A 125 1.64 -17.67 -16.77
CA LEU A 125 0.37 -16.95 -16.71
C LEU A 125 -0.80 -17.84 -16.29
N ASP A 126 -0.86 -19.07 -16.80
CA ASP A 126 -1.92 -20.02 -16.39
C ASP A 126 -1.81 -20.37 -14.91
N ILE A 127 -0.59 -20.59 -14.40
CA ILE A 127 -0.35 -20.80 -12.96
C ILE A 127 -0.80 -19.59 -12.14
N LEU A 128 -0.43 -18.37 -12.54
CA LEU A 128 -0.82 -17.15 -11.84
C LEU A 128 -2.33 -16.95 -11.82
N ASN A 129 -3.01 -17.19 -12.93
CA ASN A 129 -4.46 -17.12 -13.01
C ASN A 129 -5.12 -18.21 -12.17
N ALA A 130 -4.57 -19.42 -12.16
CA ALA A 130 -5.08 -20.51 -11.33
C ALA A 130 -4.96 -20.18 -9.81
N VAL A 131 -3.88 -19.52 -9.38
CA VAL A 131 -3.75 -19.01 -8.01
C VAL A 131 -4.81 -17.93 -7.73
N ARG A 132 -4.93 -16.97 -8.64
CA ARG A 132 -5.87 -15.84 -8.51
C ARG A 132 -7.33 -16.29 -8.40
N GLU A 133 -7.71 -17.32 -9.14
CA GLU A 133 -9.08 -17.81 -9.24
C GLU A 133 -9.37 -19.03 -8.34
N ASP A 134 -8.44 -19.33 -7.43
CA ASP A 134 -8.52 -20.50 -6.53
C ASP A 134 -8.76 -21.84 -7.28
N ARG A 135 -8.09 -21.98 -8.44
CA ARG A 135 -8.18 -23.16 -9.32
C ARG A 135 -6.88 -23.99 -9.35
N MET A 136 -6.08 -23.90 -8.26
CA MET A 136 -4.82 -24.64 -8.19
C MET A 136 -5.04 -26.14 -8.16
N THR A 137 -4.40 -26.83 -9.10
CA THR A 137 -4.37 -28.30 -9.16
C THR A 137 -3.06 -28.85 -8.62
N ALA A 138 -3.04 -30.13 -8.25
CA ALA A 138 -1.80 -30.80 -7.84
C ALA A 138 -0.72 -30.79 -8.95
N GLN A 139 -1.11 -30.73 -10.22
CA GLN A 139 -0.19 -30.62 -11.34
C GLN A 139 0.45 -29.24 -11.41
N LEU A 140 -0.34 -28.15 -11.33
CA LEU A 140 0.16 -26.78 -11.33
C LEU A 140 1.03 -26.51 -10.09
N LEU A 141 0.64 -27.07 -8.93
CA LEU A 141 1.45 -26.96 -7.71
C LEU A 141 2.82 -27.65 -7.86
N ARG A 142 2.86 -28.84 -8.43
CA ARG A 142 4.15 -29.50 -8.74
C ARG A 142 5.01 -28.65 -9.64
N LYS A 143 4.41 -28.08 -10.69
CA LYS A 143 5.12 -27.28 -11.68
C LYS A 143 5.74 -26.01 -11.10
N ILE A 144 5.02 -25.25 -10.28
CA ILE A 144 5.59 -24.07 -9.62
C ILE A 144 6.71 -24.48 -8.64
N ASN A 145 6.56 -25.64 -7.97
CA ASN A 145 7.55 -26.15 -7.03
C ASN A 145 8.84 -26.66 -7.70
N GLU A 146 8.86 -26.90 -9.00
CA GLU A 146 10.10 -27.20 -9.76
C GLU A 146 11.10 -26.04 -9.69
N ARG A 147 10.65 -24.82 -9.34
CA ARG A 147 11.50 -23.65 -9.14
C ARG A 147 12.12 -23.58 -7.74
N VAL A 148 11.69 -24.41 -6.79
CA VAL A 148 12.23 -24.43 -5.43
C VAL A 148 13.69 -24.94 -5.46
N GLY A 149 14.60 -24.14 -4.92
CA GLY A 149 16.03 -24.48 -4.88
C GLY A 149 16.80 -24.25 -6.19
N VAL A 150 16.12 -23.79 -7.25
CA VAL A 150 16.81 -23.40 -8.48
C VAL A 150 17.56 -22.10 -8.24
N PRO A 151 18.88 -22.04 -8.54
CA PRO A 151 19.66 -20.82 -8.39
C PRO A 151 19.07 -19.68 -9.24
N PRO A 152 19.04 -18.45 -8.73
CA PRO A 152 18.57 -17.32 -9.50
C PRO A 152 19.48 -17.06 -10.71
N VAL A 153 18.89 -16.74 -11.83
CA VAL A 153 19.62 -16.32 -13.03
C VAL A 153 20.07 -14.88 -12.84
N ARG A 154 21.39 -14.63 -12.91
CA ARG A 154 21.92 -13.25 -12.88
C ARG A 154 21.53 -12.53 -14.16
N GLN A 155 21.30 -11.22 -14.03
CA GLN A 155 21.07 -10.37 -15.18
C GLN A 155 22.33 -10.23 -16.03
N GLU A 156 22.21 -9.70 -17.24
CA GLU A 156 23.35 -9.51 -18.16
C GLU A 156 24.43 -8.59 -17.60
N ASP A 157 24.05 -7.65 -16.73
CA ASP A 157 24.94 -6.74 -16.01
C ASP A 157 25.59 -7.37 -14.76
N GLY A 158 25.32 -8.65 -14.48
CA GLY A 158 25.83 -9.38 -13.32
C GLY A 158 25.05 -9.18 -12.03
N THR A 159 24.00 -8.35 -12.04
CA THR A 159 23.17 -8.14 -10.84
C THR A 159 22.35 -9.38 -10.49
N GLU A 160 22.18 -9.62 -9.19
CA GLU A 160 21.30 -10.68 -8.70
C GLU A 160 19.85 -10.18 -8.66
N PRO A 161 18.88 -11.07 -8.91
CA PRO A 161 17.47 -10.72 -8.75
C PRO A 161 17.13 -10.27 -7.33
N ILE A 162 16.19 -9.35 -7.22
CA ILE A 162 15.65 -8.91 -5.94
C ILE A 162 15.01 -10.10 -5.22
N ARG A 163 15.34 -10.25 -3.93
CA ARG A 163 14.77 -11.29 -3.08
C ARG A 163 13.57 -10.75 -2.31
N LEU A 164 12.41 -11.38 -2.49
CA LEU A 164 11.21 -11.09 -1.72
C LEU A 164 11.14 -12.00 -0.48
N THR A 165 10.74 -11.44 0.65
CA THR A 165 10.57 -12.14 1.92
C THR A 165 9.31 -11.66 2.63
N THR A 166 8.74 -12.51 3.47
CA THR A 166 7.53 -12.20 4.25
C THR A 166 7.82 -11.51 5.59
N HIS A 167 9.08 -11.43 6.00
CA HIS A 167 9.48 -10.88 7.30
C HIS A 167 10.66 -9.92 7.14
N ASN A 168 10.59 -8.76 7.78
CA ASN A 168 11.63 -7.73 7.75
C ASN A 168 12.98 -8.26 8.23
N VAL A 169 13.02 -9.02 9.33
CA VAL A 169 14.25 -9.61 9.86
C VAL A 169 15.06 -10.35 8.79
N ARG A 170 14.40 -11.11 7.92
CA ARG A 170 15.08 -11.82 6.82
C ARG A 170 15.54 -10.87 5.72
N ALA A 171 14.81 -9.80 5.47
CA ALA A 171 15.23 -8.77 4.52
C ALA A 171 16.50 -8.08 5.05
N ASP A 172 16.51 -7.72 6.33
CA ASP A 172 17.62 -7.04 7.00
C ASP A 172 18.88 -7.91 7.02
N GLU A 173 18.75 -9.21 7.31
CA GLU A 173 19.85 -10.17 7.24
C GLU A 173 20.49 -10.23 5.83
N VAL A 174 19.65 -10.29 4.79
CA VAL A 174 20.12 -10.34 3.40
C VAL A 174 20.77 -9.02 3.01
N ASN A 175 20.13 -7.89 3.34
CA ASN A 175 20.62 -6.56 3.00
C ASN A 175 21.94 -6.27 3.70
N SER A 176 22.04 -6.53 5.01
CA SER A 176 23.29 -6.32 5.78
C SER A 176 24.46 -7.15 5.23
N ARG A 177 24.19 -8.42 4.88
CA ARG A 177 25.23 -9.25 4.26
C ARG A 177 25.66 -8.68 2.90
N LYS A 178 24.70 -8.27 2.05
CA LYS A 178 25.03 -7.69 0.74
C LYS A 178 25.73 -6.35 0.85
N LEU A 179 25.35 -5.54 1.81
CA LEU A 179 26.04 -4.28 2.12
C LEU A 179 27.48 -4.53 2.55
N ALA A 180 27.74 -5.55 3.40
CA ALA A 180 29.08 -5.93 3.83
C ALA A 180 29.98 -6.41 2.68
N GLU A 181 29.42 -7.02 1.64
CA GLU A 181 30.13 -7.48 0.44
C GLU A 181 30.64 -6.32 -0.44
N LEU A 182 30.07 -5.10 -0.32
CA LEU A 182 30.52 -3.94 -1.08
C LEU A 182 31.89 -3.46 -0.60
N PRO A 183 32.79 -3.07 -1.51
CA PRO A 183 34.20 -2.73 -1.17
C PRO A 183 34.34 -1.34 -0.54
N ASP A 184 33.35 -0.46 -0.70
CA ASP A 184 33.40 0.91 -0.24
C ASP A 184 33.37 1.04 1.28
N ALA A 185 33.93 2.11 1.82
CA ALA A 185 33.82 2.43 3.24
C ALA A 185 32.38 2.84 3.60
N PRO A 186 31.88 2.42 4.76
CA PRO A 186 30.52 2.78 5.18
C PRO A 186 30.39 4.25 5.52
N SER A 187 29.27 4.84 5.12
CA SER A 187 28.81 6.15 5.56
C SER A 187 27.62 5.97 6.51
N LEU A 188 27.74 6.53 7.72
CA LEU A 188 26.70 6.44 8.75
C LEU A 188 25.88 7.72 8.79
N PHE A 189 24.57 7.57 8.79
CA PHE A 189 23.60 8.66 8.89
C PHE A 189 22.73 8.42 10.13
N THR A 190 22.81 9.35 11.11
CA THR A 190 21.99 9.27 12.32
C THR A 190 20.76 10.13 12.17
N ALA A 191 19.59 9.56 12.44
CA ALA A 191 18.32 10.28 12.40
C ALA A 191 18.24 11.36 13.49
N GLN A 192 17.61 12.48 13.18
CA GLN A 192 17.16 13.45 14.18
C GLN A 192 15.66 13.25 14.40
N ILE A 193 15.29 12.89 15.63
CA ILE A 193 13.91 12.62 16.01
C ILE A 193 13.39 13.83 16.76
N GLU A 194 12.31 14.43 16.24
CA GLU A 194 11.64 15.56 16.89
C GLU A 194 10.25 15.13 17.37
N GLY A 195 9.96 15.41 18.63
CA GLY A 195 8.69 15.07 19.27
C GLY A 195 8.60 13.61 19.72
N ASP A 196 7.39 13.20 20.08
CA ASP A 196 7.09 11.85 20.55
C ASP A 196 6.70 10.97 19.35
N PHE A 197 7.69 10.25 18.80
CA PHE A 197 7.52 9.38 17.65
C PHE A 197 7.95 7.94 18.03
N PRO A 198 7.04 6.97 17.98
CA PRO A 198 7.35 5.61 18.42
C PRO A 198 8.40 4.94 17.53
N GLU A 199 9.39 4.30 18.11
CA GLU A 199 10.50 3.65 17.43
C GLU A 199 10.05 2.65 16.34
N HIS A 200 9.02 1.85 16.63
CA HIS A 200 8.46 0.88 15.68
C HIS A 200 7.79 1.51 14.43
N SER A 201 7.67 2.83 14.41
CA SER A 201 7.09 3.59 13.28
C SER A 201 8.14 4.38 12.49
N TYR A 202 9.43 4.20 12.81
CA TYR A 202 10.50 4.84 12.06
C TYR A 202 10.51 4.34 10.61
N PRO A 203 10.71 5.24 9.63
CA PRO A 203 10.76 4.85 8.22
C PRO A 203 12.05 4.12 7.84
N ALA A 204 13.09 4.23 8.66
CA ALA A 204 14.38 3.56 8.55
C ALA A 204 14.99 3.41 9.95
N ASP A 205 16.07 2.67 10.08
CA ASP A 205 16.82 2.56 11.33
C ASP A 205 17.31 3.93 11.81
N GLU A 206 17.41 4.12 13.13
CA GLU A 206 17.93 5.35 13.73
C GLU A 206 19.34 5.68 13.24
N VAL A 207 20.14 4.65 13.00
CA VAL A 207 21.45 4.76 12.35
C VAL A 207 21.41 3.98 11.05
N LEU A 208 21.41 4.69 9.93
CA LEU A 208 21.43 4.10 8.60
C LEU A 208 22.87 4.00 8.09
N GLU A 209 23.31 2.80 7.77
CA GLU A 209 24.60 2.54 7.11
C GLU A 209 24.38 2.39 5.60
N LEU A 210 25.14 3.13 4.81
CA LEU A 210 25.19 3.02 3.35
C LEU A 210 26.64 2.87 2.87
N LYS A 211 26.84 2.18 1.76
CA LYS A 211 28.11 2.09 1.06
C LYS A 211 27.94 2.41 -0.41
#